data_f43a6262d6c15d20b0570a344539da05
#
_entry.id   f43a6262d6c15d20b0570a344539da05
#
_cell.length_a   1.000
_cell.length_b   1.000
_cell.length_c   1.000
_cell.angle_alpha   90.00
_cell.angle_beta   90.00
_cell.angle_gamma   90.00
#
_symmetry.space_group_name_H-M   'P 1'
#
loop_
_entity.id
_entity.type
_entity.pdbx_description
1 polymer ?
#
loop_
_entity_poly.entity_id
_entity_poly.type
_entity_poly.pdbx_seq_one_letter_code
_entity_poly.pdbx_strand_id
1 'polypeptide(L)' 'MKTNNFKKIKDALLRAGYIKIDDWYVDYENNFRIKFNKRTIFMKGLKGTQLTYANAEKISIEDLVNIIQSSGC' A
#
# COMPACT_ATOMS: atom_id res chain seq x y z
N MET A 1 -8.79 -15.73 -16.40
CA MET A 1 -7.91 -14.58 -16.38
C MET A 1 -7.71 -14.06 -14.97
N LYS A 2 -6.50 -13.83 -14.61
CA LYS A 2 -6.19 -13.36 -13.28
C LYS A 2 -6.48 -11.88 -13.15
N THR A 3 -7.07 -11.53 -12.04
CA THR A 3 -7.31 -10.13 -11.70
C THR A 3 -6.34 -9.73 -10.62
N ASN A 4 -5.53 -8.73 -10.89
CA ASN A 4 -4.61 -8.19 -9.91
C ASN A 4 -4.87 -6.69 -9.80
N ASN A 5 -5.32 -6.26 -8.64
CA ASN A 5 -5.72 -4.89 -8.41
C ASN A 5 -4.56 -3.98 -8.06
N PHE A 6 -3.35 -4.51 -7.95
CA PHE A 6 -2.20 -3.71 -7.53
C PHE A 6 -1.94 -2.53 -8.45
N LYS A 7 -2.11 -2.73 -9.76
CA LYS A 7 -1.88 -1.65 -10.69
C LYS A 7 -2.83 -0.48 -10.43
N LYS A 8 -4.10 -0.78 -10.20
CA LYS A 8 -5.08 0.24 -9.89
C LYS A 8 -4.76 0.94 -8.57
N ILE A 9 -4.33 0.16 -7.59
CA ILE A 9 -3.99 0.70 -6.29
C ILE A 9 -2.75 1.59 -6.40
N LYS A 10 -1.74 1.16 -7.13
CA LYS A 10 -0.54 1.96 -7.34
C LYS A 10 -0.87 3.30 -7.99
N ASP A 11 -1.74 3.29 -9.00
CA ASP A 11 -2.17 4.52 -9.66
C ASP A 11 -2.90 5.42 -8.68
N ALA A 12 -3.77 4.84 -7.85
CA ALA A 12 -4.52 5.61 -6.86
C ALA A 12 -3.59 6.25 -5.83
N LEU A 13 -2.55 5.52 -5.41
CA LEU A 13 -1.58 6.06 -4.47
C LEU A 13 -0.83 7.25 -5.06
N LEU A 14 -0.43 7.14 -6.32
CA LEU A 14 0.26 8.26 -6.97
C LEU A 14 -0.64 9.48 -7.09
N ARG A 15 -1.92 9.26 -7.37
CA ARG A 15 -2.88 10.37 -7.43
C ARG A 15 -3.10 11.00 -6.06
N ALA A 16 -2.97 10.22 -5.01
CA ALA A 16 -3.14 10.70 -3.65
C ALA A 16 -1.92 11.45 -3.12
N GLY A 17 -0.84 11.50 -3.89
CA GLY A 17 0.35 12.24 -3.49
C GLY A 17 1.51 11.36 -3.07
N TYR A 18 1.37 10.06 -3.14
CA TYR A 18 2.49 9.17 -2.85
C TYR A 18 3.57 9.32 -3.90
N ILE A 19 4.81 9.15 -3.48
CA ILE A 19 5.97 9.24 -4.36
C ILE A 19 6.61 7.86 -4.44
N LYS A 20 6.89 7.41 -5.66
CA LYS A 20 7.53 6.12 -5.85
C LYS A 20 9.04 6.28 -5.73
N ILE A 21 9.62 5.57 -4.78
CA ILE A 21 11.05 5.52 -4.55
C ILE A 21 11.46 4.05 -4.53
N ASP A 22 12.21 3.62 -5.54
CA ASP A 22 12.54 2.22 -5.74
C ASP A 22 11.25 1.41 -5.83
N ASP A 23 11.05 0.46 -4.92
CA ASP A 23 9.86 -0.38 -4.91
C ASP A 23 8.79 0.13 -3.96
N TRP A 24 9.05 1.24 -3.27
CA TRP A 24 8.16 1.77 -2.26
C TRP A 24 7.35 2.93 -2.78
N TYR A 25 6.11 3.01 -2.34
CA TYR A 25 5.25 4.18 -2.51
C TYR A 25 5.22 4.89 -1.16
N VAL A 26 5.75 6.08 -1.11
CA VAL A 26 6.01 6.80 0.14
C VAL A 26 5.09 8.01 0.27
N ASP A 27 4.48 8.11 1.43
CA ASP A 27 3.71 9.30 1.82
C ASP A 27 4.52 10.03 2.88
N TYR A 28 5.24 11.07 2.45
CA TYR A 28 6.10 11.82 3.35
C TYR A 28 5.32 12.55 4.43
N GLU A 29 4.12 12.98 4.09
CA GLU A 29 3.31 13.76 5.03
C GLU A 29 2.94 12.92 6.25
N ASN A 30 2.58 11.67 6.03
CA ASN A 30 2.18 10.78 7.11
C ASN A 30 3.27 9.79 7.49
N ASN A 31 4.43 9.91 6.86
CA ASN A 31 5.57 9.03 7.13
C ASN A 31 5.19 7.56 7.01
N PHE A 32 4.51 7.24 5.94
CA PHE A 32 3.97 5.91 5.68
C PHE A 32 4.44 5.45 4.31
N ARG A 33 4.70 4.15 4.16
CA ARG A 33 5.12 3.62 2.88
C ARG A 33 4.55 2.24 2.63
N ILE A 34 4.35 1.93 1.35
CA ILE A 34 3.75 0.68 0.90
C ILE A 34 4.61 0.10 -0.21
N LYS A 35 4.82 -1.19 -0.16
CA LYS A 35 5.54 -1.92 -1.19
C LYS A 35 4.70 -3.10 -1.64
N PHE A 36 4.70 -3.35 -2.95
CA PHE A 36 3.96 -4.46 -3.53
C PHE A 36 4.94 -5.48 -4.09
N ASN A 37 4.70 -6.74 -3.81
CA ASN A 37 5.54 -7.82 -4.32
C ASN A 37 4.65 -9.00 -4.70
N LYS A 38 4.49 -9.22 -5.99
CA LYS A 38 3.66 -10.29 -6.53
C LYS A 38 2.24 -10.21 -5.97
N ARG A 39 1.95 -10.96 -4.91
CA ARG A 39 0.62 -11.00 -4.30
C ARG A 39 0.63 -10.51 -2.86
N THR A 40 1.72 -9.88 -2.45
CA THR A 40 1.90 -9.47 -1.07
C THR A 40 2.04 -7.96 -0.99
N ILE A 41 1.45 -7.38 0.05
CA ILE A 41 1.58 -5.96 0.34
C ILE A 41 2.36 -5.82 1.64
N PHE A 42 3.40 -5.01 1.61
CA PHE A 42 4.18 -4.65 2.79
C PHE A 42 3.91 -3.20 3.12
N MET A 43 3.63 -2.91 4.38
CA MET A 43 3.36 -1.55 4.83
C MET A 43 4.21 -1.23 6.04
N LYS A 44 4.71 0.00 6.10
CA LYS A 44 5.50 0.46 7.23
C LYS A 44 5.05 1.86 7.59
N GLY A 45 4.61 2.04 8.81
CA GLY A 45 4.07 3.30 9.27
C GLY A 45 5.05 4.10 10.10
N LEU A 46 4.53 5.18 10.66
CA LEU A 46 5.30 6.14 11.45
C LEU A 46 6.02 5.48 12.63
N LYS A 47 5.38 4.52 13.26
CA LYS A 47 5.92 3.88 14.46
C LYS A 47 6.91 2.76 14.16
N GLY A 48 7.24 2.59 12.89
CA GLY A 48 8.16 1.54 12.51
C GLY A 48 7.55 0.15 12.46
N THR A 49 6.28 0.02 12.78
CA THR A 49 5.58 -1.25 12.70
C THR A 49 5.43 -1.65 11.24
N GLN A 50 5.82 -2.87 10.93
CA GLN A 50 5.71 -3.39 9.58
C GLN A 50 4.58 -4.40 9.53
N LEU A 51 3.69 -4.23 8.57
CA LEU A 51 2.57 -5.15 8.34
C LEU A 51 2.77 -5.82 6.98
N THR A 52 2.40 -7.09 6.91
CA THR A 52 2.50 -7.86 5.69
C THR A 52 1.16 -8.55 5.43
N TYR A 53 0.63 -8.36 4.23
CA TYR A 53 -0.62 -8.98 3.82
C TYR A 53 -0.35 -9.86 2.61
N ALA A 54 -0.38 -11.17 2.81
CA ALA A 54 -0.18 -12.12 1.72
C ALA A 54 -1.49 -12.33 0.98
N ASN A 55 -1.37 -12.76 -0.28
CA ASN A 55 -2.52 -13.07 -1.12
C ASN A 55 -3.47 -11.88 -1.25
N ALA A 56 -2.92 -10.70 -1.39
CA ALA A 56 -3.70 -9.47 -1.42
C ALA A 56 -3.95 -8.97 -2.84
N GLU A 57 -3.71 -9.78 -3.84
CA GLU A 57 -3.82 -9.32 -5.23
C GLU A 57 -5.24 -8.90 -5.60
N LYS A 58 -6.23 -9.36 -4.88
CA LYS A 58 -7.63 -9.01 -5.15
C LYS A 58 -8.19 -7.97 -4.19
N ILE A 59 -7.36 -7.41 -3.35
CA ILE A 59 -7.82 -6.42 -2.39
C ILE A 59 -8.36 -5.20 -3.14
N SER A 60 -9.45 -4.64 -2.64
CA SER A 60 -10.00 -3.42 -3.23
C SER A 60 -9.28 -2.20 -2.67
N ILE A 61 -9.39 -1.08 -3.38
CA ILE A 61 -8.81 0.17 -2.90
C ILE A 61 -9.44 0.57 -1.57
N GLU A 62 -10.74 0.35 -1.44
CA GLU A 62 -11.46 0.68 -0.21
C GLU A 62 -10.93 -0.12 0.98
N ASP A 63 -10.72 -1.42 0.77
CA ASP A 63 -10.20 -2.28 1.83
C ASP A 63 -8.79 -1.85 2.23
N LEU A 64 -7.97 -1.50 1.25
CA LEU A 64 -6.62 -1.07 1.53
C LEU A 64 -6.62 0.24 2.32
N VAL A 65 -7.47 1.18 1.95
CA VAL A 65 -7.58 2.45 2.68
C VAL A 65 -7.98 2.20 4.12
N ASN A 66 -8.93 1.30 4.35
CA ASN A 66 -9.34 0.95 5.70
C ASN A 66 -8.18 0.37 6.51
N ILE A 67 -7.39 -0.48 5.89
CA ILE A 67 -6.22 -1.07 6.55
C ILE A 67 -5.22 0.04 6.91
N ILE A 68 -4.96 0.94 5.98
CA ILE A 68 -4.02 2.03 6.22
C ILE A 68 -4.49 2.89 7.38
N GLN A 69 -5.77 3.24 7.40
CA GLN A 69 -6.31 4.10 8.45
C GLN A 69 -6.30 3.42 9.81
N SER A 70 -6.48 2.11 9.86
CA SER A 70 -6.51 1.40 11.12
C SER A 70 -5.14 0.95 11.60
N SER A 71 -4.10 1.09 10.81
CA SER A 71 -2.77 0.63 11.20
C SER A 71 -2.04 1.60 12.12
N GLY A 72 -2.74 2.55 12.66
CA GLY A 72 -2.19 3.36 13.74
C GLY A 72 -1.28 4.48 13.30
N CYS A 73 -1.59 5.03 12.22
CA CYS A 73 -0.88 6.23 11.80
C CYS A 73 -1.23 7.39 12.67
#